data_95590d861b77d5aa72f3f51662e39504
#
_entry.id   95590d861b77d5aa72f3f51662e39504
#
_cell.length_a   1.000
_cell.length_b   1.000
_cell.length_c   1.000
_cell.angle_alpha   90.00
_cell.angle_beta   90.00
_cell.angle_gamma   90.00
#
_symmetry.space_group_name_H-M   'P 1'
#
loop_
_entity.id
_entity.type
_entity.pdbx_description
1 polymer ?
#
loop_
_entity_poly.entity_id
_entity_poly.type
_entity_poly.pdbx_seq_one_letter_code
_entity_poly.pdbx_strand_id
1 'polypeptide(L)'
;MREEQNLLPVNRKYKDTFFRMLFREKKELMQLYNAVNGSSYTNVDELQIVTLENAVYMNMKNDLAFVVDFHLNLYEHQSTENPNMPLRNLLYVARQYQAMVREESLYSRKQIKLPTPHFVVFYNGSQRQPEQWEQRLSDAYYSREKEPELELKVTVLNINQGNNETLKEQCETLKQYMQYVERIRKYAGTREMSLEEAVERSISECIKEGILADFLARNRAEAMSVCFFEYDEEKEIEKYKRAEREYIREEVTKEVRAEVTKEVRAEVTKELRGKITEEVEKELLTRMMEANVSLSQMAQYTGRTEDEIKALLDGI
;
A
#
# COMPACT_ATOMS: atom_id res chain seq x y z
N MET A 1 -28.65 -16.93 -16.71
CA MET A 1 -27.34 -16.27 -16.53
C MET A 1 -27.63 -14.81 -16.23
N ARG A 2 -27.47 -14.39 -14.99
CA ARG A 2 -27.59 -12.98 -14.61
C ARG A 2 -26.22 -12.35 -14.86
N GLU A 3 -26.16 -11.42 -15.78
CA GLU A 3 -25.00 -10.55 -15.96
C GLU A 3 -24.81 -9.76 -14.65
N GLU A 4 -23.73 -10.06 -13.94
CA GLU A 4 -23.20 -9.20 -12.89
C GLU A 4 -22.71 -7.91 -13.59
N GLN A 5 -23.55 -6.89 -13.60
CA GLN A 5 -23.17 -5.55 -14.01
C GLN A 5 -22.15 -5.05 -12.99
N ASN A 6 -20.88 -5.02 -13.42
CA ASN A 6 -19.77 -4.36 -12.74
C ASN A 6 -20.17 -2.92 -12.40
N LEU A 7 -20.54 -2.68 -11.14
CA LEU A 7 -20.65 -1.35 -10.57
C LEU A 7 -19.22 -0.80 -10.52
N LEU A 8 -18.92 0.16 -11.39
CA LEU A 8 -17.63 0.86 -11.43
C LEU A 8 -17.35 1.45 -10.04
N PRO A 9 -16.20 1.16 -9.44
CA PRO A 9 -15.86 1.74 -8.14
C PRO A 9 -15.75 3.27 -8.28
N VAL A 10 -16.52 3.98 -7.46
CA VAL A 10 -16.43 5.45 -7.36
C VAL A 10 -15.01 5.82 -6.98
N ASN A 11 -14.35 6.64 -7.81
CA ASN A 11 -12.99 7.09 -7.56
C ASN A 11 -12.87 7.76 -6.19
N ARG A 12 -12.00 7.23 -5.33
CA ARG A 12 -11.81 7.69 -3.95
C ARG A 12 -10.81 8.84 -3.85
N LYS A 13 -9.95 9.01 -4.83
CA LYS A 13 -8.85 10.00 -4.82
C LYS A 13 -9.29 11.43 -5.16
N TYR A 14 -10.42 11.63 -5.86
CA TYR A 14 -10.90 13.00 -6.15
C TYR A 14 -11.08 13.83 -4.89
N LYS A 15 -11.46 13.18 -3.78
CA LYS A 15 -11.65 13.84 -2.49
C LYS A 15 -10.35 14.33 -1.90
N ASP A 16 -9.29 13.53 -2.01
CA ASP A 16 -7.97 13.84 -1.47
C ASP A 16 -7.38 15.05 -2.22
N THR A 17 -7.47 15.05 -3.55
CA THR A 17 -7.00 16.18 -4.38
C THR A 17 -7.85 17.43 -4.16
N PHE A 18 -9.18 17.30 -4.09
CA PHE A 18 -10.05 18.44 -3.83
C PHE A 18 -9.82 19.03 -2.42
N PHE A 19 -9.61 18.16 -1.40
CA PHE A 19 -9.25 18.58 -0.05
C PHE A 19 -7.94 19.37 -0.06
N ARG A 20 -6.91 18.88 -0.73
CA ARG A 20 -5.62 19.58 -0.89
C ARG A 20 -5.77 20.95 -1.57
N MET A 21 -6.55 21.00 -2.67
CA MET A 21 -6.80 22.25 -3.37
C MET A 21 -7.46 23.27 -2.47
N LEU A 22 -8.49 22.86 -1.72
CA LEU A 22 -9.27 23.73 -0.84
C LEU A 22 -8.43 24.28 0.32
N PHE A 23 -7.66 23.43 0.98
CA PHE A 23 -6.83 23.79 2.14
C PHE A 23 -5.40 24.21 1.79
N ARG A 24 -5.07 24.37 0.52
CA ARG A 24 -3.81 25.02 0.08
C ARG A 24 -3.82 26.53 0.33
N GLU A 25 -4.98 27.14 0.39
CA GLU A 25 -5.14 28.54 0.72
C GLU A 25 -4.88 28.73 2.22
N LYS A 26 -3.96 29.66 2.56
CA LYS A 26 -3.51 29.89 3.96
C LYS A 26 -4.66 30.21 4.91
N LYS A 27 -5.66 30.94 4.44
CA LYS A 27 -6.83 31.34 5.24
C LYS A 27 -7.67 30.13 5.66
N GLU A 28 -7.99 29.27 4.73
CA GLU A 28 -8.75 28.04 4.95
C GLU A 28 -7.95 27.05 5.80
N LEU A 29 -6.64 26.95 5.55
CA LEU A 29 -5.74 26.10 6.33
C LEU A 29 -5.64 26.57 7.79
N MET A 30 -5.57 27.89 8.02
CA MET A 30 -5.56 28.45 9.36
C MET A 30 -6.87 28.19 10.13
N GLN A 31 -8.01 28.27 9.46
CA GLN A 31 -9.31 27.91 10.05
C GLN A 31 -9.33 26.43 10.46
N LEU A 32 -8.84 25.54 9.59
CA LEU A 32 -8.75 24.12 9.89
C LEU A 32 -7.81 23.85 11.07
N TYR A 33 -6.63 24.49 11.09
CA TYR A 33 -5.67 24.39 12.19
C TYR A 33 -6.30 24.84 13.51
N ASN A 34 -6.96 25.99 13.54
CA ASN A 34 -7.63 26.51 14.71
C ASN A 34 -8.72 25.56 15.23
N ALA A 35 -9.54 25.02 14.34
CA ALA A 35 -10.60 24.08 14.71
C ALA A 35 -10.04 22.76 15.29
N VAL A 36 -8.96 22.23 14.71
CA VAL A 36 -8.31 20.99 15.20
C VAL A 36 -7.65 21.19 16.55
N ASN A 37 -7.04 22.35 16.79
CA ASN A 37 -6.24 22.60 18.01
C ASN A 37 -6.97 23.43 19.06
N GLY A 38 -8.22 23.87 18.83
CA GLY A 38 -8.94 24.74 19.73
C GLY A 38 -8.28 26.11 19.89
N SER A 39 -7.57 26.59 18.86
CA SER A 39 -6.83 27.85 18.85
C SER A 39 -7.59 28.94 18.06
N SER A 40 -7.08 30.16 18.08
CA SER A 40 -7.73 31.34 17.46
C SER A 40 -6.74 32.25 16.74
N TYR A 41 -5.74 31.67 16.05
CA TYR A 41 -4.79 32.46 15.24
C TYR A 41 -5.50 33.17 14.10
N THR A 42 -5.18 34.46 13.91
CA THR A 42 -5.80 35.31 12.89
C THR A 42 -4.80 35.77 11.83
N ASN A 43 -3.52 35.80 12.18
CA ASN A 43 -2.46 36.22 11.27
C ASN A 43 -2.02 35.05 10.37
N VAL A 44 -2.50 35.00 9.15
CA VAL A 44 -2.17 33.97 8.17
C VAL A 44 -0.69 33.98 7.72
N ASP A 45 0.04 35.09 7.95
CA ASP A 45 1.45 35.18 7.59
C ASP A 45 2.35 34.34 8.53
N GLU A 46 1.85 34.02 9.72
CA GLU A 46 2.52 33.11 10.66
C GLU A 46 2.49 31.66 10.18
N LEU A 47 1.64 31.32 9.22
CA LEU A 47 1.54 30.01 8.63
C LEU A 47 2.52 29.87 7.47
N GLN A 48 3.48 28.95 7.62
CA GLN A 48 4.45 28.59 6.59
C GLN A 48 4.15 27.23 6.00
N ILE A 49 3.79 27.20 4.72
CA ILE A 49 3.56 25.95 3.99
C ILE A 49 4.91 25.33 3.63
N VAL A 50 5.11 24.07 4.00
CA VAL A 50 6.34 23.29 3.78
C VAL A 50 6.07 21.96 3.07
N THR A 51 4.95 21.85 2.36
CA THR A 51 4.54 20.62 1.65
C THR A 51 5.60 20.20 0.62
N LEU A 52 5.97 18.93 0.63
CA LEU A 52 6.94 18.35 -0.31
C LEU A 52 6.27 18.04 -1.64
N GLU A 53 6.42 18.92 -2.64
CA GLU A 53 5.81 18.74 -3.97
C GLU A 53 6.56 17.73 -4.86
N ASN A 54 7.85 17.49 -4.63
CA ASN A 54 8.73 16.73 -5.51
C ASN A 54 9.54 15.65 -4.77
N ALA A 55 8.90 14.68 -4.14
CA ALA A 55 9.61 13.51 -3.66
C ALA A 55 9.82 12.52 -4.83
N VAL A 56 10.95 12.62 -5.53
CA VAL A 56 11.34 11.79 -6.69
C VAL A 56 11.49 10.30 -6.33
N TYR A 57 11.58 9.95 -5.05
CA TYR A 57 11.69 8.58 -4.58
C TYR A 57 10.38 8.12 -3.93
N MET A 58 9.79 7.05 -4.46
CA MET A 58 8.63 6.30 -3.99
C MET A 58 7.24 6.96 -4.13
N ASN A 59 7.05 8.00 -4.95
CA ASN A 59 5.72 8.66 -5.16
C ASN A 59 4.97 9.01 -3.85
N MET A 60 5.69 9.19 -2.73
CA MET A 60 5.09 9.54 -1.45
C MET A 60 5.02 11.06 -1.32
N LYS A 61 3.81 11.59 -1.47
CA LYS A 61 3.48 12.99 -1.19
C LYS A 61 2.63 13.02 0.07
N ASN A 62 2.88 13.99 0.95
CA ASN A 62 1.91 14.33 1.99
C ASN A 62 0.91 15.36 1.44
N ASP A 63 -0.33 15.36 1.94
CA ASP A 63 -1.37 16.26 1.44
C ASP A 63 -1.08 17.71 1.82
N LEU A 64 -0.89 17.99 3.10
CA LEU A 64 -0.60 19.32 3.62
C LEU A 64 0.48 19.22 4.71
N ALA A 65 1.58 19.98 4.57
CA ALA A 65 2.55 20.19 5.63
C ALA A 65 2.79 21.68 5.82
N PHE A 66 2.73 22.14 7.06
CA PHE A 66 2.88 23.56 7.39
C PHE A 66 3.37 23.74 8.83
N VAL A 67 3.99 24.88 9.07
CA VAL A 67 4.47 25.28 10.40
C VAL A 67 3.65 26.46 10.89
N VAL A 68 3.16 26.37 12.12
CA VAL A 68 2.52 27.46 12.88
C VAL A 68 3.04 27.38 14.32
N ASP A 69 3.48 28.50 14.87
CA ASP A 69 3.91 28.62 16.27
C ASP A 69 4.82 27.47 16.74
N PHE A 70 5.90 27.22 15.99
CA PHE A 70 6.86 26.13 16.23
C PHE A 70 6.30 24.71 16.19
N HIS A 71 5.10 24.51 15.63
CA HIS A 71 4.52 23.20 15.39
C HIS A 71 4.53 22.87 13.90
N LEU A 72 5.14 21.73 13.54
CA LEU A 72 5.08 21.15 12.20
C LEU A 72 3.85 20.25 12.10
N ASN A 73 2.86 20.66 11.33
CA ASN A 73 1.62 19.92 11.17
C ASN A 73 1.64 19.18 9.83
N LEU A 74 1.37 17.86 9.89
CA LEU A 74 1.17 17.01 8.73
C LEU A 74 -0.28 16.54 8.73
N TYR A 75 -1.07 17.09 7.82
CA TYR A 75 -2.48 16.79 7.64
C TYR A 75 -2.67 15.97 6.38
N GLU A 76 -3.37 14.85 6.51
CA GLU A 76 -3.67 13.93 5.41
C GLU A 76 -5.18 13.72 5.31
N HIS A 77 -5.70 13.58 4.10
CA HIS A 77 -7.07 13.18 3.87
C HIS A 77 -7.12 11.72 3.40
N GLN A 78 -8.04 10.92 3.94
CA GLN A 78 -8.17 9.51 3.57
C GLN A 78 -9.60 9.07 3.34
N SER A 79 -9.86 8.51 2.17
CA SER A 79 -11.13 7.85 1.84
C SER A 79 -11.14 6.36 2.17
N THR A 80 -10.00 5.79 2.53
CA THR A 80 -9.85 4.39 2.96
C THR A 80 -8.89 4.38 4.15
N GLU A 81 -9.22 3.61 5.17
CA GLU A 81 -8.32 3.42 6.30
C GLU A 81 -6.99 2.80 5.83
N ASN A 82 -5.89 3.40 6.27
CA ASN A 82 -4.55 2.90 6.00
C ASN A 82 -3.79 2.74 7.33
N PRO A 83 -3.52 1.50 7.79
CA PRO A 83 -2.83 1.25 9.05
C PRO A 83 -1.36 1.67 9.03
N ASN A 84 -0.79 1.94 7.85
CA ASN A 84 0.60 2.34 7.68
C ASN A 84 0.83 3.85 7.78
N MET A 85 -0.18 4.62 8.20
CA MET A 85 -0.03 6.08 8.34
C MET A 85 1.06 6.50 9.32
N PRO A 86 1.26 5.85 10.47
CA PRO A 86 2.37 6.19 11.35
C PRO A 86 3.74 6.02 10.66
N LEU A 87 3.95 4.93 9.92
CA LEU A 87 5.19 4.71 9.18
C LEU A 87 5.38 5.73 8.04
N ARG A 88 4.32 6.05 7.31
CA ARG A 88 4.36 7.09 6.27
C ARG A 88 4.71 8.46 6.85
N ASN A 89 4.08 8.84 7.95
CA ASN A 89 4.34 10.11 8.63
C ASN A 89 5.76 10.19 9.21
N LEU A 90 6.32 9.09 9.71
CA LEU A 90 7.73 9.02 10.11
C LEU A 90 8.66 9.37 8.95
N LEU A 91 8.41 8.81 7.78
CA LEU A 91 9.21 9.09 6.58
C LEU A 91 9.02 10.54 6.09
N TYR A 92 7.82 11.10 6.20
CA TYR A 92 7.55 12.49 5.84
C TYR A 92 8.24 13.47 6.79
N VAL A 93 8.07 13.29 8.11
CA VAL A 93 8.68 14.20 9.09
C VAL A 93 10.21 14.14 9.06
N ALA A 94 10.79 12.97 8.86
CA ALA A 94 12.23 12.81 8.70
C ALA A 94 12.77 13.65 7.54
N ARG A 95 12.08 13.67 6.40
CA ARG A 95 12.43 14.48 5.24
C ARG A 95 12.28 15.98 5.50
N GLN A 96 11.19 16.38 6.18
CA GLN A 96 10.99 17.78 6.56
C GLN A 96 12.13 18.26 7.47
N TYR A 97 12.46 17.48 8.49
CA TYR A 97 13.56 17.80 9.39
C TYR A 97 14.91 17.81 8.66
N GLN A 98 15.16 16.86 7.76
CA GLN A 98 16.37 16.87 6.93
C GLN A 98 16.50 18.15 6.10
N ALA A 99 15.39 18.62 5.52
CA ALA A 99 15.38 19.89 4.77
C ALA A 99 15.64 21.09 5.69
N MET A 100 15.03 21.12 6.88
CA MET A 100 15.19 22.22 7.85
C MET A 100 16.60 22.32 8.42
N VAL A 101 17.32 21.20 8.59
CA VAL A 101 18.68 21.18 9.16
C VAL A 101 19.78 21.12 8.10
N ARG A 102 19.45 21.30 6.83
CA ARG A 102 20.39 21.10 5.71
C ARG A 102 21.68 21.92 5.83
N GLU A 103 21.58 23.13 6.39
CA GLU A 103 22.71 24.05 6.57
C GLU A 103 23.30 24.00 7.99
N GLU A 104 22.74 23.15 8.86
CA GLU A 104 23.18 23.02 10.24
C GLU A 104 24.18 21.85 10.39
N SER A 105 25.12 22.00 11.33
CA SER A 105 26.06 20.92 11.64
C SER A 105 25.49 20.02 12.74
N LEU A 106 25.08 18.80 12.36
CA LEU A 106 24.63 17.77 13.30
C LEU A 106 25.72 17.30 14.27
N TYR A 107 26.99 17.61 13.98
CA TYR A 107 28.15 17.28 14.82
C TYR A 107 28.54 18.42 15.76
N SER A 108 27.82 19.54 15.70
CA SER A 108 27.99 20.67 16.60
C SER A 108 27.61 20.31 18.03
N ARG A 109 28.27 20.94 19.03
CA ARG A 109 27.85 20.82 20.44
C ARG A 109 26.56 21.59 20.75
N LYS A 110 26.11 22.46 19.86
CA LYS A 110 24.87 23.21 19.98
C LYS A 110 23.69 22.32 19.58
N GLN A 111 22.72 22.16 20.46
CA GLN A 111 21.49 21.44 20.15
C GLN A 111 20.66 22.23 19.13
N ILE A 112 20.36 21.59 17.99
CA ILE A 112 19.46 22.12 16.97
C ILE A 112 18.02 21.99 17.50
N LYS A 113 17.23 23.04 17.35
CA LYS A 113 15.81 23.06 17.70
C LYS A 113 14.98 22.79 16.47
N LEU A 114 13.98 21.93 16.60
CA LEU A 114 13.05 21.54 15.55
C LEU A 114 11.63 21.87 15.98
N PRO A 115 10.72 22.19 15.05
CA PRO A 115 9.31 22.33 15.38
C PRO A 115 8.73 20.98 15.84
N THR A 116 7.82 21.02 16.80
CA THR A 116 7.15 19.80 17.31
C THR A 116 6.20 19.24 16.24
N PRO A 117 6.30 17.95 15.90
CA PRO A 117 5.49 17.39 14.83
C PRO A 117 4.11 16.95 15.34
N HIS A 118 3.06 17.27 14.59
CA HIS A 118 1.69 16.82 14.81
C HIS A 118 1.16 16.13 13.54
N PHE A 119 0.47 15.00 13.71
CA PHE A 119 -0.01 14.16 12.64
C PHE A 119 -1.52 13.96 12.76
N VAL A 120 -2.26 14.43 11.77
CA VAL A 120 -3.72 14.32 11.74
C VAL A 120 -4.18 13.76 10.40
N VAL A 121 -5.07 12.78 10.45
CA VAL A 121 -5.75 12.21 9.29
C VAL A 121 -7.23 12.57 9.35
N PHE A 122 -7.77 13.17 8.30
CA PHE A 122 -9.19 13.40 8.12
C PHE A 122 -9.77 12.22 7.33
N TYR A 123 -10.50 11.36 8.04
CA TYR A 123 -11.12 10.18 7.43
C TYR A 123 -12.50 10.51 6.86
N ASN A 124 -12.66 10.23 5.57
CA ASN A 124 -13.91 10.40 4.83
C ASN A 124 -14.23 9.14 4.00
N GLY A 125 -14.09 7.97 4.59
CA GLY A 125 -14.39 6.70 3.94
C GLY A 125 -15.85 6.29 4.10
N SER A 126 -16.25 5.22 3.37
CA SER A 126 -17.60 4.65 3.46
C SER A 126 -17.75 3.62 4.58
N GLN A 127 -16.63 3.11 5.13
CA GLN A 127 -16.68 2.18 6.24
C GLN A 127 -17.00 2.92 7.54
N ARG A 128 -17.85 2.29 8.37
CA ARG A 128 -18.17 2.85 9.68
C ARG A 128 -16.94 2.77 10.58
N GLN A 129 -16.51 3.92 11.07
CA GLN A 129 -15.38 4.07 11.97
C GLN A 129 -15.77 4.91 13.20
N PRO A 130 -15.04 4.84 14.31
CA PRO A 130 -15.21 5.72 15.45
C PRO A 130 -15.14 7.19 15.04
N GLU A 131 -15.66 8.08 15.88
CA GLU A 131 -15.55 9.53 15.69
C GLU A 131 -14.09 9.99 15.66
N GLN A 132 -13.25 9.42 16.54
CA GLN A 132 -11.82 9.65 16.62
C GLN A 132 -11.10 8.39 17.09
N TRP A 133 -9.90 8.14 16.55
CA TRP A 133 -9.00 7.09 17.04
C TRP A 133 -7.54 7.45 16.83
N GLU A 134 -6.65 6.71 17.44
CA GLU A 134 -5.21 6.86 17.35
C GLU A 134 -4.62 5.65 16.61
N GLN A 135 -3.68 5.90 15.71
CA GLN A 135 -2.83 4.88 15.12
C GLN A 135 -1.41 5.08 15.63
N ARG A 136 -0.72 3.99 15.95
CA ARG A 136 0.61 4.01 16.56
C ARG A 136 1.63 3.31 15.68
N LEU A 137 2.84 3.84 15.63
CA LEU A 137 3.95 3.19 14.92
C LEU A 137 4.30 1.83 15.54
N SER A 138 4.19 1.73 16.85
CA SER A 138 4.43 0.49 17.60
C SER A 138 3.50 -0.67 17.21
N ASP A 139 2.32 -0.39 16.63
CA ASP A 139 1.43 -1.44 16.11
C ASP A 139 2.02 -2.18 14.91
N ALA A 140 3.02 -1.59 14.23
CA ALA A 140 3.73 -2.19 13.12
C ALA A 140 4.98 -3.00 13.54
N TYR A 141 5.36 -2.98 14.80
CA TYR A 141 6.55 -3.71 15.27
C TYR A 141 6.26 -5.20 15.45
N TYR A 142 7.20 -6.04 15.07
CA TYR A 142 7.11 -7.49 15.27
C TYR A 142 7.00 -7.87 16.74
N SER A 143 7.69 -7.14 17.62
CA SER A 143 7.63 -7.30 19.07
C SER A 143 6.97 -6.09 19.70
N ARG A 144 5.93 -6.33 20.51
CA ARG A 144 5.24 -5.25 21.24
C ARG A 144 5.93 -4.97 22.55
N GLU A 145 6.35 -3.74 22.72
CA GLU A 145 6.91 -3.20 23.96
C GLU A 145 5.95 -2.18 24.55
N LYS A 146 5.96 -2.04 25.88
CA LYS A 146 5.09 -1.06 26.56
C LYS A 146 5.52 0.38 26.25
N GLU A 147 6.81 0.59 26.18
CA GLU A 147 7.44 1.90 25.95
C GLU A 147 8.54 1.72 24.89
N PRO A 148 8.19 1.68 23.60
CA PRO A 148 9.17 1.60 22.55
C PRO A 148 9.99 2.88 22.47
N GLU A 149 11.29 2.78 22.22
CA GLU A 149 12.17 3.96 22.13
C GLU A 149 11.82 4.87 20.92
N LEU A 150 11.18 4.33 19.90
CA LEU A 150 10.63 5.09 18.80
C LEU A 150 9.12 4.89 18.72
N GLU A 151 8.36 5.94 19.01
CA GLU A 151 6.91 5.98 18.86
C GLU A 151 6.46 7.19 18.06
N LEU A 152 5.48 6.98 17.19
CA LEU A 152 4.77 8.04 16.48
C LEU A 152 3.28 7.75 16.53
N LYS A 153 2.51 8.76 16.91
CA LYS A 153 1.05 8.68 17.06
C LYS A 153 0.39 9.55 16.00
N VAL A 154 -0.61 9.02 15.35
CA VAL A 154 -1.43 9.73 14.36
C VAL A 154 -2.85 9.80 14.88
N THR A 155 -3.39 10.99 15.01
CA THR A 155 -4.80 11.21 15.34
C THR A 155 -5.63 11.12 14.08
N VAL A 156 -6.63 10.23 14.06
CA VAL A 156 -7.57 10.11 12.95
C VAL A 156 -8.92 10.68 13.36
N LEU A 157 -9.40 11.66 12.60
CA LEU A 157 -10.67 12.35 12.81
C LEU A 157 -11.66 11.94 11.73
N ASN A 158 -12.76 11.29 12.11
CA ASN A 158 -13.82 10.92 11.20
C ASN A 158 -14.67 12.17 10.88
N ILE A 159 -14.57 12.67 9.65
CA ILE A 159 -15.30 13.87 9.22
C ILE A 159 -16.61 13.56 8.50
N ASN A 160 -17.05 12.30 8.43
CA ASN A 160 -18.35 11.95 7.89
C ASN A 160 -19.50 12.56 8.74
N GLN A 161 -20.68 12.62 8.16
CA GLN A 161 -21.88 13.13 8.82
C GLN A 161 -22.13 12.41 10.16
N GLY A 162 -22.51 13.15 11.20
CA GLY A 162 -22.74 12.64 12.54
C GLY A 162 -21.47 12.42 13.37
N ASN A 163 -20.28 12.80 12.86
CA ASN A 163 -19.02 12.71 13.58
C ASN A 163 -18.30 14.06 13.57
N ASN A 164 -17.59 14.38 14.67
CA ASN A 164 -16.81 15.61 14.82
C ASN A 164 -17.59 16.88 14.41
N GLU A 165 -18.85 16.98 14.81
CA GLU A 165 -19.71 18.12 14.42
C GLU A 165 -19.15 19.45 14.95
N THR A 166 -18.61 19.46 16.17
CA THR A 166 -17.97 20.67 16.76
C THR A 166 -16.79 21.14 15.89
N LEU A 167 -15.96 20.22 15.38
CA LEU A 167 -14.86 20.55 14.48
C LEU A 167 -15.39 21.20 13.18
N LYS A 168 -16.47 20.67 12.63
CA LYS A 168 -17.10 21.20 11.41
C LYS A 168 -17.78 22.56 11.65
N GLU A 169 -18.37 22.77 12.82
CA GLU A 169 -18.93 24.06 13.22
C GLU A 169 -17.85 25.14 13.39
N GLN A 170 -16.67 24.77 13.86
CA GLN A 170 -15.53 25.68 14.02
C GLN A 170 -14.76 25.93 12.71
N CYS A 171 -14.92 25.09 11.69
CA CYS A 171 -14.30 25.25 10.38
C CYS A 171 -15.39 25.18 9.29
N GLU A 172 -15.94 26.35 8.93
CA GLU A 172 -17.01 26.44 7.93
C GLU A 172 -16.57 25.83 6.58
N THR A 173 -15.33 26.02 6.20
CA THR A 173 -14.76 25.44 4.96
C THR A 173 -14.79 23.90 5.00
N LEU A 174 -14.47 23.26 6.12
CA LEU A 174 -14.56 21.81 6.28
C LEU A 174 -16.00 21.32 6.22
N LYS A 175 -16.92 22.04 6.87
CA LYS A 175 -18.35 21.74 6.82
C LYS A 175 -18.91 21.79 5.41
N GLN A 176 -18.60 22.85 4.66
CA GLN A 176 -19.03 23.01 3.27
C GLN A 176 -18.39 21.95 2.35
N TYR A 177 -17.13 21.59 2.59
CA TYR A 177 -16.48 20.48 1.90
C TYR A 177 -17.25 19.16 2.09
N MET A 178 -17.67 18.86 3.32
CA MET A 178 -18.45 17.66 3.60
C MET A 178 -19.81 17.67 2.93
N GLN A 179 -20.50 18.81 2.92
CA GLN A 179 -21.79 18.97 2.22
C GLN A 179 -21.64 18.70 0.72
N TYR A 180 -20.59 19.22 0.10
CA TYR A 180 -20.27 18.96 -1.32
C TYR A 180 -20.00 17.47 -1.58
N VAL A 181 -19.15 16.82 -0.78
CA VAL A 181 -18.82 15.39 -0.93
C VAL A 181 -20.05 14.50 -0.74
N GLU A 182 -20.89 14.80 0.24
CA GLU A 182 -22.13 14.04 0.51
C GLU A 182 -23.14 14.17 -0.63
N ARG A 183 -23.22 15.34 -1.25
CA ARG A 183 -24.08 15.57 -2.41
C ARG A 183 -23.63 14.72 -3.61
N ILE A 184 -22.32 14.69 -3.89
CA ILE A 184 -21.78 13.81 -4.93
C ILE A 184 -22.08 12.33 -4.60
N ARG A 185 -21.88 11.90 -3.36
CA ARG A 185 -22.18 10.52 -2.95
C ARG A 185 -23.64 10.16 -3.16
N LYS A 186 -24.53 11.08 -2.82
CA LYS A 186 -25.99 10.91 -3.01
C LYS A 186 -26.32 10.70 -4.47
N TYR A 187 -25.81 11.52 -5.37
CA TYR A 187 -26.08 11.42 -6.80
C TYR A 187 -25.38 10.24 -7.46
N ALA A 188 -24.11 10.01 -7.15
CA ALA A 188 -23.35 8.85 -7.66
C ALA A 188 -23.90 7.51 -7.16
N GLY A 189 -24.62 7.48 -6.04
CA GLY A 189 -25.30 6.30 -5.52
C GLY A 189 -26.61 5.96 -6.26
N THR A 190 -27.15 6.87 -7.06
CA THR A 190 -28.31 6.62 -7.92
C THR A 190 -27.82 5.96 -9.23
N ARG A 191 -28.43 4.85 -9.65
CA ARG A 191 -28.04 4.14 -10.90
C ARG A 191 -28.38 4.94 -12.18
N GLU A 192 -28.98 6.10 -12.04
CA GLU A 192 -29.53 6.92 -13.12
C GLU A 192 -28.54 7.98 -13.64
N MET A 193 -27.41 8.17 -12.94
CA MET A 193 -26.51 9.29 -13.20
C MET A 193 -25.05 8.81 -13.23
N SER A 194 -24.29 9.24 -14.22
CA SER A 194 -22.84 9.03 -14.24
C SER A 194 -22.15 9.83 -13.13
N LEU A 195 -20.92 9.45 -12.76
CA LEU A 195 -20.13 10.22 -11.78
C LEU A 195 -19.93 11.67 -12.27
N GLU A 196 -19.71 11.86 -13.55
CA GLU A 196 -19.56 13.16 -14.21
C GLU A 196 -20.77 14.05 -13.99
N GLU A 197 -21.95 13.52 -14.32
CA GLU A 197 -23.21 14.23 -14.13
C GLU A 197 -23.47 14.52 -12.65
N ALA A 198 -23.14 13.59 -11.75
CA ALA A 198 -23.26 13.76 -10.31
C ALA A 198 -22.38 14.91 -9.78
N VAL A 199 -21.12 14.98 -10.25
CA VAL A 199 -20.17 16.04 -9.87
C VAL A 199 -20.62 17.38 -10.43
N GLU A 200 -20.93 17.47 -11.73
CA GLU A 200 -21.36 18.69 -12.39
C GLU A 200 -22.62 19.27 -11.75
N ARG A 201 -23.59 18.41 -11.46
CA ARG A 201 -24.82 18.78 -10.78
C ARG A 201 -24.53 19.27 -9.36
N SER A 202 -23.68 18.55 -8.62
CA SER A 202 -23.29 18.92 -7.25
C SER A 202 -22.59 20.28 -7.21
N ILE A 203 -21.67 20.55 -8.15
CA ILE A 203 -21.01 21.86 -8.27
C ILE A 203 -22.05 22.95 -8.52
N SER A 204 -22.96 22.75 -9.49
CA SER A 204 -23.95 23.73 -9.88
C SER A 204 -24.93 24.06 -8.75
N GLU A 205 -25.37 23.06 -7.99
CA GLU A 205 -26.26 23.24 -6.84
C GLU A 205 -25.53 23.87 -5.66
N CYS A 206 -24.30 23.43 -5.34
CA CYS A 206 -23.50 24.02 -4.27
C CYS A 206 -23.22 25.51 -4.51
N ILE A 207 -22.89 25.91 -5.74
CA ILE A 207 -22.71 27.32 -6.09
C ILE A 207 -24.02 28.13 -5.85
N LYS A 208 -25.18 27.61 -6.25
CA LYS A 208 -26.48 28.27 -6.05
C LYS A 208 -26.85 28.43 -4.57
N GLU A 209 -26.45 27.48 -3.74
CA GLU A 209 -26.71 27.44 -2.30
C GLU A 209 -25.66 28.17 -1.47
N GLY A 210 -24.62 28.72 -2.09
CA GLY A 210 -23.51 29.40 -1.38
C GLY A 210 -22.49 28.45 -0.73
N ILE A 211 -22.53 27.13 -1.02
CA ILE A 211 -21.65 26.13 -0.48
C ILE A 211 -20.35 26.11 -1.32
N LEU A 212 -19.21 26.50 -0.74
CA LEU A 212 -17.94 26.68 -1.45
C LEU A 212 -18.09 27.48 -2.76
N ALA A 213 -19.04 28.39 -2.85
CA ALA A 213 -19.49 29.00 -4.11
C ALA A 213 -18.37 29.66 -4.89
N ASP A 214 -17.60 30.56 -4.24
CA ASP A 214 -16.47 31.25 -4.87
C ASP A 214 -15.34 30.31 -5.28
N PHE A 215 -15.07 29.30 -4.47
CA PHE A 215 -14.06 28.30 -4.76
C PHE A 215 -14.46 27.43 -5.96
N LEU A 216 -15.66 26.87 -5.94
CA LEU A 216 -16.18 26.02 -7.02
C LEU A 216 -16.35 26.80 -8.32
N ALA A 217 -16.76 28.09 -8.27
CA ALA A 217 -16.88 28.91 -9.46
C ALA A 217 -15.50 29.16 -10.12
N ARG A 218 -14.46 29.47 -9.32
CA ARG A 218 -13.10 29.71 -9.82
C ARG A 218 -12.41 28.45 -10.31
N ASN A 219 -12.63 27.32 -9.65
CA ASN A 219 -11.91 26.07 -9.89
C ASN A 219 -12.77 24.98 -10.54
N ARG A 220 -13.89 25.37 -11.21
CA ARG A 220 -14.86 24.42 -11.79
C ARG A 220 -14.22 23.40 -12.72
N ALA A 221 -13.38 23.85 -13.65
CA ALA A 221 -12.72 22.98 -14.63
C ALA A 221 -11.75 22.02 -13.93
N GLU A 222 -11.03 22.47 -12.93
CA GLU A 222 -10.09 21.64 -12.15
C GLU A 222 -10.85 20.66 -11.26
N ALA A 223 -11.91 21.08 -10.57
CA ALA A 223 -12.77 20.22 -9.78
C ALA A 223 -13.42 19.10 -10.61
N MET A 224 -13.80 19.41 -11.87
CA MET A 224 -14.24 18.41 -12.84
C MET A 224 -13.10 17.50 -13.27
N SER A 225 -11.94 18.05 -13.68
CA SER A 225 -10.81 17.28 -14.19
C SER A 225 -10.25 16.30 -13.16
N VAL A 226 -10.15 16.69 -11.90
CA VAL A 226 -9.72 15.82 -10.78
C VAL A 226 -10.58 14.55 -10.70
N CYS A 227 -11.88 14.65 -10.98
CA CYS A 227 -12.76 13.48 -11.02
C CYS A 227 -12.49 12.55 -12.20
N PHE A 228 -11.95 13.06 -13.33
CA PHE A 228 -11.73 12.30 -14.56
C PHE A 228 -10.33 11.71 -14.66
N PHE A 229 -9.30 12.54 -14.50
CA PHE A 229 -7.91 12.10 -14.71
C PHE A 229 -7.43 11.07 -13.68
N GLU A 230 -7.85 11.20 -12.43
CA GLU A 230 -7.52 10.19 -11.40
C GLU A 230 -8.26 8.86 -11.61
N TYR A 231 -9.41 8.86 -12.29
CA TYR A 231 -10.14 7.64 -12.64
C TYR A 231 -9.38 6.79 -13.67
N ASP A 232 -8.80 7.42 -14.67
CA ASP A 232 -8.02 6.70 -15.70
C ASP A 232 -6.68 6.21 -15.14
N GLU A 233 -6.05 6.98 -14.26
CA GLU A 233 -4.79 6.60 -13.60
C GLU A 233 -4.97 5.37 -12.70
N GLU A 234 -6.06 5.25 -11.96
CA GLU A 234 -6.34 4.03 -11.15
C GLU A 234 -6.55 2.79 -12.03
N LYS A 235 -7.27 2.93 -13.13
CA LYS A 235 -7.44 1.83 -14.10
C LYS A 235 -6.11 1.41 -14.72
N GLU A 236 -5.26 2.36 -15.07
CA GLU A 236 -3.94 2.07 -15.62
C GLU A 236 -3.02 1.46 -14.57
N ILE A 237 -3.05 1.93 -13.32
CA ILE A 237 -2.32 1.33 -12.19
C ILE A 237 -2.83 -0.09 -11.88
N GLU A 238 -4.14 -0.34 -11.92
CA GLU A 238 -4.69 -1.70 -11.76
C GLU A 238 -4.29 -2.62 -12.91
N LYS A 239 -4.35 -2.14 -14.15
CA LYS A 239 -3.86 -2.88 -15.32
C LYS A 239 -2.37 -3.20 -15.20
N TYR A 240 -1.57 -2.20 -14.81
CA TYR A 240 -0.13 -2.38 -14.59
C TYR A 240 0.13 -3.42 -13.49
N LYS A 241 -0.51 -3.29 -12.31
CA LYS A 241 -0.37 -4.26 -11.21
C LYS A 241 -0.86 -5.66 -11.58
N ARG A 242 -1.86 -5.76 -12.45
CA ARG A 242 -2.33 -7.04 -12.96
C ARG A 242 -1.32 -7.66 -13.92
N ALA A 243 -0.81 -6.90 -14.87
CA ALA A 243 0.21 -7.33 -15.81
C ALA A 243 1.50 -7.75 -15.09
N GLU A 244 1.94 -6.96 -14.08
CA GLU A 244 3.10 -7.28 -13.26
C GLU A 244 2.93 -8.57 -12.44
N ARG A 245 1.75 -8.79 -11.85
CA ARG A 245 1.44 -10.07 -11.16
C ARG A 245 1.41 -11.25 -12.11
N GLU A 246 0.87 -11.09 -13.31
CA GLU A 246 0.88 -12.11 -14.36
C GLU A 246 2.31 -12.43 -14.79
N TYR A 247 3.15 -11.42 -15.02
CA TYR A 247 4.55 -11.58 -15.37
C TYR A 247 5.35 -12.30 -14.28
N ILE A 248 5.23 -11.87 -13.02
CA ILE A 248 5.90 -12.53 -11.88
C ILE A 248 5.43 -13.99 -11.75
N ARG A 249 4.15 -14.25 -11.93
CA ARG A 249 3.58 -15.60 -11.87
C ARG A 249 4.12 -16.49 -12.97
N GLU A 250 4.27 -15.97 -14.18
CA GLU A 250 4.86 -16.71 -15.32
C GLU A 250 6.34 -17.01 -15.09
N GLU A 251 7.12 -16.04 -14.62
CA GLU A 251 8.55 -16.21 -14.31
C GLU A 251 8.77 -17.24 -13.21
N VAL A 252 8.07 -17.10 -12.07
CA VAL A 252 8.15 -18.07 -10.95
C VAL A 252 7.72 -19.46 -11.41
N THR A 253 6.65 -19.57 -12.23
CA THR A 253 6.20 -20.87 -12.75
C THR A 253 7.24 -21.50 -13.66
N LYS A 254 7.95 -20.70 -14.45
CA LYS A 254 9.00 -21.15 -15.37
C LYS A 254 10.23 -21.64 -14.59
N GLU A 255 10.67 -20.91 -13.58
CA GLU A 255 11.78 -21.28 -12.70
C GLU A 255 11.49 -22.57 -11.94
N VAL A 256 10.32 -22.65 -11.28
CA VAL A 256 9.90 -23.84 -10.54
C VAL A 256 9.79 -25.07 -11.47
N ARG A 257 9.23 -24.91 -12.67
CA ARG A 257 9.19 -26.01 -13.66
C ARG A 257 10.57 -26.46 -14.08
N ALA A 258 11.51 -25.56 -14.28
CA ALA A 258 12.88 -25.89 -14.67
C ALA A 258 13.61 -26.66 -13.56
N GLU A 259 13.46 -26.23 -12.32
CA GLU A 259 14.07 -26.85 -11.14
C GLU A 259 13.48 -28.23 -10.87
N VAL A 260 12.16 -28.38 -10.84
CA VAL A 260 11.47 -29.67 -10.68
C VAL A 260 11.83 -30.63 -11.82
N THR A 261 11.91 -30.15 -13.06
CA THR A 261 12.32 -30.99 -14.19
C THR A 261 13.75 -31.50 -14.05
N LYS A 262 14.66 -30.67 -13.53
CA LYS A 262 16.06 -31.05 -13.28
C LYS A 262 16.17 -32.10 -12.18
N GLU A 263 15.46 -31.91 -11.08
CA GLU A 263 15.44 -32.85 -9.95
C GLU A 263 14.85 -34.21 -10.35
N VAL A 264 13.67 -34.20 -10.99
CA VAL A 264 13.02 -35.43 -11.47
C VAL A 264 13.89 -36.19 -12.48
N ARG A 265 14.54 -35.49 -13.40
CA ARG A 265 15.47 -36.11 -14.36
C ARG A 265 16.65 -36.75 -13.63
N ALA A 266 17.22 -36.11 -12.63
CA ALA A 266 18.33 -36.64 -11.86
C ALA A 266 17.94 -37.90 -11.09
N GLU A 267 16.78 -37.90 -10.44
CA GLU A 267 16.25 -38.99 -9.67
C GLU A 267 15.91 -40.21 -10.55
N VAL A 268 15.15 -39.97 -11.65
CA VAL A 268 14.82 -41.02 -12.66
C VAL A 268 16.09 -41.61 -13.27
N THR A 269 17.10 -40.78 -13.59
CA THR A 269 18.38 -41.26 -14.14
C THR A 269 19.12 -42.16 -13.15
N LYS A 270 19.11 -41.80 -11.85
CA LYS A 270 19.74 -42.58 -10.79
C LYS A 270 19.05 -43.94 -10.60
N GLU A 271 17.73 -43.93 -10.58
CA GLU A 271 16.88 -45.13 -10.44
C GLU A 271 17.07 -46.10 -11.63
N LEU A 272 17.00 -45.56 -12.85
CA LEU A 272 17.22 -46.35 -14.08
C LEU A 272 18.62 -46.96 -14.15
N ARG A 273 19.66 -46.20 -13.80
CA ARG A 273 21.03 -46.72 -13.74
C ARG A 273 21.13 -47.85 -12.75
N GLY A 274 20.50 -47.74 -11.57
CA GLY A 274 20.49 -48.81 -10.58
C GLY A 274 19.84 -50.09 -11.13
N LYS A 275 18.66 -49.98 -11.74
CA LYS A 275 17.95 -51.14 -12.34
C LYS A 275 18.71 -51.76 -13.52
N ILE A 276 19.25 -50.95 -14.42
CA ILE A 276 20.05 -51.46 -15.56
C ILE A 276 21.31 -52.21 -15.04
N THR A 277 21.97 -51.67 -14.04
CA THR A 277 23.18 -52.31 -13.47
C THR A 277 22.82 -53.67 -12.86
N GLU A 278 21.70 -53.75 -12.12
CA GLU A 278 21.22 -55.00 -11.51
C GLU A 278 20.79 -56.03 -12.56
N GLU A 279 20.08 -55.63 -13.61
CA GLU A 279 19.69 -56.53 -14.72
C GLU A 279 20.91 -57.06 -15.49
N VAL A 280 21.87 -56.20 -15.83
CA VAL A 280 23.09 -56.57 -16.54
C VAL A 280 23.95 -57.53 -15.70
N GLU A 281 24.04 -57.29 -14.40
CA GLU A 281 24.74 -58.16 -13.46
C GLU A 281 24.09 -59.52 -13.35
N LYS A 282 22.74 -59.59 -13.26
CA LYS A 282 22.00 -60.86 -13.29
C LYS A 282 22.21 -61.62 -14.56
N GLU A 283 22.12 -60.95 -15.71
CA GLU A 283 22.39 -61.59 -17.01
C GLU A 283 23.80 -62.15 -17.14
N LEU A 284 24.80 -61.37 -16.66
CA LEU A 284 26.19 -61.82 -16.62
C LEU A 284 26.37 -63.07 -15.77
N LEU A 285 25.82 -63.06 -14.55
CA LEU A 285 25.91 -64.22 -13.63
C LEU A 285 25.21 -65.47 -14.22
N THR A 286 24.05 -65.30 -14.89
CA THR A 286 23.37 -66.41 -15.57
C THR A 286 24.22 -67.00 -16.68
N ARG A 287 24.83 -66.19 -17.53
CA ARG A 287 25.71 -66.64 -18.59
C ARG A 287 26.99 -67.33 -18.06
N MET A 288 27.54 -66.87 -16.93
CA MET A 288 28.67 -67.52 -16.24
C MET A 288 28.27 -68.90 -15.69
N MET A 289 27.06 -69.03 -15.15
CA MET A 289 26.49 -70.34 -14.74
C MET A 289 26.34 -71.31 -15.92
N GLU A 290 25.78 -70.85 -17.03
CA GLU A 290 25.63 -71.63 -18.25
C GLU A 290 26.99 -72.10 -18.81
N ALA A 291 28.05 -71.31 -18.62
CA ALA A 291 29.41 -71.63 -18.99
C ALA A 291 30.15 -72.50 -17.97
N ASN A 292 29.41 -73.04 -16.96
CA ASN A 292 29.97 -73.91 -15.88
C ASN A 292 31.08 -73.20 -15.03
N VAL A 293 31.05 -71.92 -14.87
CA VAL A 293 31.93 -71.18 -13.94
C VAL A 293 31.46 -71.43 -12.51
N SER A 294 32.41 -71.78 -11.63
CA SER A 294 32.09 -72.04 -10.23
C SER A 294 31.69 -70.77 -9.46
N LEU A 295 30.84 -70.88 -8.42
CA LEU A 295 30.45 -69.79 -7.55
C LEU A 295 31.66 -69.02 -6.99
N SER A 296 32.71 -69.74 -6.60
CA SER A 296 33.94 -69.09 -6.11
C SER A 296 34.66 -68.26 -7.15
N GLN A 297 34.67 -68.72 -8.40
CA GLN A 297 35.21 -67.93 -9.50
C GLN A 297 34.33 -66.71 -9.82
N MET A 298 32.96 -66.85 -9.81
CA MET A 298 32.03 -65.73 -9.97
C MET A 298 32.25 -64.66 -8.88
N ALA A 299 32.40 -65.08 -7.63
CA ALA A 299 32.71 -64.19 -6.50
C ALA A 299 34.05 -63.44 -6.71
N GLN A 300 35.07 -64.10 -7.22
CA GLN A 300 36.30 -63.41 -7.55
C GLN A 300 36.21 -62.39 -8.67
N TYR A 301 35.38 -62.62 -9.70
CA TYR A 301 35.21 -61.70 -10.83
C TYR A 301 34.28 -60.53 -10.52
N THR A 302 33.26 -60.73 -9.70
CA THR A 302 32.26 -59.71 -9.40
C THR A 302 32.57 -58.91 -8.14
N GLY A 303 33.43 -59.42 -7.28
CA GLY A 303 33.76 -58.85 -5.96
C GLY A 303 32.62 -59.04 -4.93
N ARG A 304 31.59 -59.86 -5.23
CA ARG A 304 30.53 -60.25 -4.32
C ARG A 304 30.82 -61.52 -3.56
N THR A 305 30.11 -61.73 -2.47
CA THR A 305 30.17 -63.02 -1.76
C THR A 305 29.38 -64.10 -2.49
N GLU A 306 29.68 -65.35 -2.26
CA GLU A 306 28.97 -66.52 -2.86
C GLU A 306 27.48 -66.53 -2.47
N ASP A 307 27.16 -66.10 -1.25
CA ASP A 307 25.79 -66.00 -0.77
C ASP A 307 25.00 -64.85 -1.46
N GLU A 308 25.63 -63.72 -1.73
CA GLU A 308 24.99 -62.64 -2.51
C GLU A 308 24.74 -63.06 -3.96
N ILE A 309 25.64 -63.83 -4.56
CA ILE A 309 25.48 -64.36 -5.91
C ILE A 309 24.32 -65.39 -5.96
N LYS A 310 24.22 -66.27 -4.98
CA LYS A 310 23.11 -67.21 -4.88
C LYS A 310 21.78 -66.46 -4.74
N ALA A 311 21.71 -65.52 -3.84
CA ALA A 311 20.50 -64.70 -3.66
C ALA A 311 20.03 -63.97 -4.93
N LEU A 312 20.98 -63.48 -5.75
CA LEU A 312 20.70 -62.87 -7.04
C LEU A 312 20.23 -63.85 -8.09
N LEU A 313 20.71 -65.08 -8.07
CA LEU A 313 20.34 -66.15 -8.99
C LEU A 313 19.04 -66.86 -8.57
N ASP A 314 18.76 -66.99 -7.28
CA ASP A 314 17.51 -67.61 -6.74
C ASP A 314 16.28 -66.73 -7.00
N GLY A 315 16.48 -65.47 -7.41
CA GLY A 315 15.38 -64.55 -7.82
C GLY A 315 15.07 -64.63 -9.33
N ILE A 316 15.56 -65.60 -10.05
CA ILE A 316 15.28 -65.90 -11.46
C ILE A 316 14.43 -67.16 -11.53
#